data_ef840a19f8f8778746fa19ebcf08eb97
#
_entry.id   ef840a19f8f8778746fa19ebcf08eb97
#
_cell.length_a   1.000
_cell.length_b   1.000
_cell.length_c   1.000
_cell.angle_alpha   90.00
_cell.angle_beta   90.00
_cell.angle_gamma   90.00
#
_symmetry.space_group_name_H-M   'P 1'
#
loop_
_entity.id
_entity.type
_entity.pdbx_description
1 polymer ?
#
loop_
_entity_poly.entity_id
_entity_poly.type
_entity_poly.pdbx_seq_one_letter_code
_entity_poly.pdbx_strand_id
1 'polypeptide(L)'
;MLNKQINIELQDTQWQFEYVDHDRNIARAIVYDEDGLFYFVRAERDDDFGKVTLIETSGGGVEIGEDLQTAIQRELKEELGISVEIICKIGVVSDYYNLIHRHNINNYFLCKVKSFGEKNLTQDEIESFHLSTLKLTEVMKCLKN
;
A
#
# COMPACT_ATOMS: atom_id res chain seq x y z
N MET A 1 -16.97 -6.77 13.91
CA MET A 1 -17.18 -5.70 12.92
C MET A 1 -16.48 -4.43 13.36
N LEU A 2 -15.68 -3.86 12.47
CA LEU A 2 -14.99 -2.61 12.76
C LEU A 2 -15.94 -1.44 12.54
N ASN A 3 -16.49 -0.93 13.64
CA ASN A 3 -17.40 0.21 13.60
C ASN A 3 -16.68 1.56 13.63
N LYS A 4 -15.35 1.54 13.84
CA LYS A 4 -14.57 2.75 14.03
C LYS A 4 -13.35 2.73 13.12
N GLN A 5 -13.28 3.73 12.24
CA GLN A 5 -12.13 3.90 11.37
C GLN A 5 -10.99 4.60 12.10
N ILE A 6 -9.78 4.25 11.73
CA ILE A 6 -8.56 4.84 12.29
C ILE A 6 -8.12 5.98 11.37
N ASN A 7 -7.82 7.13 11.96
CA ASN A 7 -7.29 8.28 11.23
C ASN A 7 -5.99 8.71 11.87
N ILE A 8 -4.92 8.67 11.10
CA ILE A 8 -3.56 9.00 11.55
C ILE A 8 -2.98 10.05 10.63
N GLU A 9 -2.34 11.05 11.22
CA GLU A 9 -1.57 12.05 10.47
C GLU A 9 -0.10 11.94 10.86
N LEU A 10 0.77 11.80 9.85
CA LEU A 10 2.22 11.68 10.03
C LEU A 10 2.90 12.91 9.43
N GLN A 11 3.86 13.48 10.15
CA GLN A 11 4.66 14.60 9.70
C GLN A 11 5.92 14.11 8.98
N ASP A 12 6.36 14.85 7.98
CA ASP A 12 7.66 14.61 7.35
C ASP A 12 8.74 15.22 8.23
N THR A 13 9.62 14.39 8.77
CA THR A 13 10.71 14.84 9.63
C THR A 13 12.03 14.99 8.89
N GLN A 14 12.10 14.61 7.61
CA GLN A 14 13.31 14.74 6.78
C GLN A 14 13.44 16.11 6.13
N TRP A 15 12.32 16.65 5.68
CA TRP A 15 12.27 17.89 4.93
C TRP A 15 11.35 18.87 5.64
N GLN A 16 11.76 20.13 5.68
CA GLN A 16 10.96 21.19 6.33
C GLN A 16 9.68 21.42 5.54
N PHE A 17 8.56 21.58 6.27
CA PHE A 17 7.30 21.97 5.67
C PHE A 17 7.36 23.42 5.21
N GLU A 18 6.95 23.68 3.98
CA GLU A 18 6.81 25.01 3.42
C GLU A 18 5.35 25.27 3.05
N TYR A 19 4.81 24.43 2.14
CA TYR A 19 3.41 24.50 1.72
C TYR A 19 3.03 23.20 1.03
N VAL A 20 1.73 22.98 0.86
CA VAL A 20 1.19 21.86 0.06
C VAL A 20 0.53 22.45 -1.18
N ASP A 21 0.93 21.97 -2.37
CA ASP A 21 0.33 22.41 -3.61
C ASP A 21 -0.55 21.35 -4.27
N HIS A 22 -0.47 20.09 -3.84
CA HIS A 22 -1.33 19.04 -4.35
C HIS A 22 -1.50 17.89 -3.36
N ASP A 23 -2.67 17.26 -3.42
CA ASP A 23 -3.00 16.04 -2.69
C ASP A 23 -2.92 14.85 -3.65
N ARG A 24 -2.49 13.71 -3.11
CA ARG A 24 -2.52 12.45 -3.84
C ARG A 24 -3.34 11.43 -3.08
N ASN A 25 -4.43 10.97 -3.67
CA ASN A 25 -5.21 9.87 -3.14
C ASN A 25 -4.56 8.53 -3.50
N ILE A 26 -4.36 7.71 -2.49
CA ILE A 26 -3.73 6.39 -2.60
C ILE A 26 -4.68 5.37 -1.98
N ALA A 27 -4.87 4.25 -2.67
CA ALA A 27 -5.62 3.12 -2.15
C ALA A 27 -4.63 2.04 -1.73
N ARG A 28 -4.71 1.59 -0.47
CA ARG A 28 -3.84 0.57 0.11
C ARG A 28 -4.67 -0.58 0.65
N ALA A 29 -4.13 -1.80 0.56
CA ALA A 29 -4.84 -2.99 1.02
C ALA A 29 -4.00 -3.81 1.97
N ILE A 30 -4.61 -4.19 3.08
CA ILE A 30 -4.09 -5.25 3.94
C ILE A 30 -4.83 -6.51 3.50
N VAL A 31 -4.10 -7.46 2.94
CA VAL A 31 -4.66 -8.63 2.26
C VAL A 31 -4.35 -9.90 3.04
N TYR A 32 -5.35 -10.73 3.24
CA TYR A 32 -5.20 -12.02 3.92
C TYR A 32 -5.93 -13.13 3.18
N ASP A 33 -5.55 -14.38 3.45
CA ASP A 33 -6.20 -15.56 2.91
C ASP A 33 -6.88 -16.40 4.02
N GLU A 34 -7.48 -17.52 3.61
CA GLU A 34 -8.20 -18.41 4.53
C GLU A 34 -7.28 -19.03 5.58
N ASP A 35 -6.00 -19.16 5.29
CA ASP A 35 -5.02 -19.75 6.20
C ASP A 35 -4.41 -18.71 7.16
N GLY A 36 -4.87 -17.46 7.09
CA GLY A 36 -4.36 -16.38 7.94
C GLY A 36 -3.03 -15.82 7.50
N LEU A 37 -2.62 -16.06 6.27
CA LEU A 37 -1.40 -15.48 5.70
C LEU A 37 -1.72 -14.11 5.12
N PHE A 38 -0.82 -13.16 5.36
CA PHE A 38 -0.92 -11.80 4.83
C PHE A 38 0.02 -11.63 3.64
N TYR A 39 -0.43 -10.89 2.66
CA TYR A 39 0.27 -10.66 1.40
C TYR A 39 0.83 -9.26 1.33
N PHE A 40 2.13 -9.16 1.08
CA PHE A 40 2.84 -7.89 0.97
C PHE A 40 3.66 -7.85 -0.31
N VAL A 41 4.02 -6.66 -0.72
CA VAL A 41 4.94 -6.44 -1.82
C VAL A 41 6.32 -6.18 -1.23
N ARG A 42 7.30 -6.94 -1.69
CA ARG A 42 8.70 -6.66 -1.39
C ARG A 42 9.26 -5.78 -2.50
N ALA A 43 9.61 -4.57 -2.14
CA ALA A 43 10.19 -3.60 -3.06
C ALA A 43 11.69 -3.47 -2.81
N GLU A 44 12.50 -3.72 -3.82
CA GLU A 44 13.93 -3.47 -3.77
C GLU A 44 14.19 -2.11 -4.37
N ARG A 45 14.81 -1.24 -3.58
CA ARG A 45 15.17 0.12 -4.00
C ARG A 45 16.67 0.28 -3.98
N ASP A 46 17.20 0.85 -5.05
CA ASP A 46 18.60 1.21 -5.20
C ASP A 46 18.62 2.62 -5.71
N ASP A 47 18.75 3.57 -4.81
CA ASP A 47 18.70 4.99 -5.10
C ASP A 47 19.88 5.71 -4.44
N ASP A 48 19.86 7.05 -4.45
CA ASP A 48 20.93 7.88 -3.86
C ASP A 48 21.10 7.66 -2.36
N PHE A 49 20.13 7.03 -1.69
CA PHE A 49 20.18 6.70 -0.26
C PHE A 49 20.70 5.28 -0.01
N GLY A 50 21.05 4.53 -1.05
CA GLY A 50 21.59 3.17 -0.98
C GLY A 50 20.59 2.11 -1.39
N LYS A 51 20.99 0.85 -1.20
CA LYS A 51 20.14 -0.30 -1.47
C LYS A 51 19.32 -0.65 -0.24
N VAL A 52 18.02 -0.80 -0.42
CA VAL A 52 17.12 -1.19 0.67
C VAL A 52 16.02 -2.09 0.13
N THR A 53 15.67 -3.10 0.92
CA THR A 53 14.50 -3.95 0.66
C THR A 53 13.40 -3.52 1.62
N LEU A 54 12.26 -3.13 1.08
CA LEU A 54 11.09 -2.72 1.86
C LEU A 54 9.97 -3.73 1.69
N ILE A 55 9.25 -3.98 2.76
CA ILE A 55 8.01 -4.75 2.73
C ILE A 55 6.88 -3.74 2.87
N GLU A 56 6.03 -3.67 1.87
CA GLU A 56 4.99 -2.67 1.77
C GLU A 56 3.62 -3.31 1.56
N THR A 57 2.58 -2.61 2.00
CA THR A 57 1.22 -2.97 1.61
C THR A 57 1.04 -2.74 0.13
N SER A 58 0.22 -3.58 -0.52
CA SER A 58 -0.10 -3.40 -1.92
C SER A 58 -1.03 -2.19 -2.11
N GLY A 59 -0.89 -1.52 -3.23
CA GLY A 59 -1.72 -0.38 -3.57
C GLY A 59 -0.99 0.65 -4.39
N GLY A 60 -1.66 1.74 -4.68
CA GLY A 60 -1.09 2.83 -5.45
C GLY A 60 -2.07 3.97 -5.64
N GLY A 61 -1.68 4.92 -6.49
CA GLY A 61 -2.47 6.10 -6.76
C GLY A 61 -3.80 5.80 -7.42
N VAL A 62 -4.83 6.49 -6.98
CA VAL A 62 -6.16 6.43 -7.57
C VAL A 62 -6.16 7.25 -8.87
N GLU A 63 -6.64 6.67 -9.95
CA GLU A 63 -6.70 7.33 -11.24
C GLU A 63 -7.91 8.27 -11.33
N ILE A 64 -7.85 9.23 -12.24
CA ILE A 64 -8.94 10.19 -12.44
C ILE A 64 -10.22 9.45 -12.83
N GLY A 65 -11.30 9.71 -12.11
CA GLY A 65 -12.60 9.07 -12.35
C GLY A 65 -12.75 7.68 -11.76
N GLU A 66 -11.71 7.18 -11.09
CA GLU A 66 -11.72 5.87 -10.45
C GLU A 66 -12.13 6.00 -8.99
N ASP A 67 -13.00 5.10 -8.50
CA ASP A 67 -13.30 5.05 -7.08
C ASP A 67 -12.25 4.21 -6.33
N LEU A 68 -12.28 4.26 -4.99
CA LEU A 68 -11.28 3.59 -4.17
C LEU A 68 -11.34 2.07 -4.32
N GLN A 69 -12.53 1.48 -4.39
CA GLN A 69 -12.68 0.04 -4.53
C GLN A 69 -12.14 -0.46 -5.87
N THR A 70 -12.41 0.28 -6.94
CA THR A 70 -11.87 -0.03 -8.26
C THR A 70 -10.34 0.05 -8.27
N ALA A 71 -9.80 1.09 -7.65
CA ALA A 71 -8.35 1.26 -7.51
C ALA A 71 -7.71 0.08 -6.78
N ILE A 72 -8.30 -0.38 -5.68
CA ILE A 72 -7.83 -1.54 -4.92
C ILE A 72 -7.79 -2.79 -5.81
N GLN A 73 -8.89 -3.10 -6.50
CA GLN A 73 -8.95 -4.27 -7.37
C GLN A 73 -7.89 -4.21 -8.48
N ARG A 74 -7.75 -3.06 -9.10
CA ARG A 74 -6.77 -2.85 -10.16
C ARG A 74 -5.33 -3.02 -9.66
N GLU A 75 -4.99 -2.34 -8.58
CA GLU A 75 -3.63 -2.39 -8.02
C GLU A 75 -3.25 -3.79 -7.54
N LEU A 76 -4.16 -4.50 -6.87
CA LEU A 76 -3.89 -5.85 -6.39
C LEU A 76 -3.73 -6.82 -7.54
N LYS A 77 -4.48 -6.64 -8.61
CA LYS A 77 -4.32 -7.45 -9.80
C LYS A 77 -2.98 -7.20 -10.49
N GLU A 78 -2.58 -5.94 -10.60
CA GLU A 78 -1.31 -5.56 -11.20
C GLU A 78 -0.11 -6.06 -10.39
N GLU A 79 -0.11 -5.82 -9.09
CA GLU A 79 1.05 -6.10 -8.23
C GLU A 79 1.13 -7.54 -7.75
N LEU A 80 0.01 -8.14 -7.37
CA LEU A 80 -0.03 -9.45 -6.74
C LEU A 80 -0.70 -10.51 -7.61
N GLY A 81 -1.38 -10.12 -8.67
CA GLY A 81 -2.12 -11.04 -9.54
C GLY A 81 -3.31 -11.68 -8.86
N ILE A 82 -3.96 -10.97 -7.94
CA ILE A 82 -5.09 -11.49 -7.17
C ILE A 82 -6.34 -10.66 -7.34
N SER A 83 -7.48 -11.30 -7.13
CA SER A 83 -8.77 -10.65 -6.93
C SER A 83 -9.17 -10.80 -5.48
N VAL A 84 -9.79 -9.78 -4.92
CA VAL A 84 -10.13 -9.75 -3.49
C VAL A 84 -11.59 -9.40 -3.26
N GLU A 85 -12.07 -9.83 -2.11
CA GLU A 85 -13.29 -9.30 -1.50
C GLU A 85 -12.86 -8.19 -0.54
N ILE A 86 -13.39 -6.99 -0.74
CA ILE A 86 -13.13 -5.87 0.18
C ILE A 86 -14.05 -6.03 1.38
N ILE A 87 -13.45 -6.26 2.55
CA ILE A 87 -14.22 -6.52 3.78
C ILE A 87 -14.68 -5.19 4.38
N CYS A 88 -13.76 -4.26 4.58
CA CYS A 88 -14.08 -2.96 5.16
C CYS A 88 -12.96 -1.96 4.93
N LYS A 89 -13.27 -0.69 5.10
CA LYS A 89 -12.26 0.36 5.17
C LYS A 89 -11.73 0.41 6.61
N ILE A 90 -10.41 0.30 6.76
CA ILE A 90 -9.75 0.36 8.07
C ILE A 90 -9.61 1.80 8.53
N GLY A 91 -9.20 2.68 7.64
CA GLY A 91 -8.96 4.06 7.97
C GLY A 91 -8.14 4.82 6.95
N VAL A 92 -7.65 5.96 7.37
CA VAL A 92 -6.85 6.86 6.53
C VAL A 92 -5.56 7.22 7.28
N VAL A 93 -4.45 7.12 6.57
CA VAL A 93 -3.16 7.65 7.05
C VAL A 93 -2.76 8.79 6.12
N SER A 94 -2.73 10.00 6.67
CA SER A 94 -2.24 11.17 5.95
C SER A 94 -0.77 11.35 6.23
N ASP A 95 0.02 11.55 5.20
CA ASP A 95 1.43 11.88 5.34
C ASP A 95 1.84 12.97 4.34
N TYR A 96 3.00 13.54 4.57
CA TYR A 96 3.50 14.65 3.77
C TYR A 96 4.84 14.29 3.16
N TYR A 97 5.01 14.63 1.90
CA TYR A 97 6.31 14.62 1.25
C TYR A 97 6.69 16.08 0.97
N ASN A 98 7.34 16.71 1.93
CA ASN A 98 7.57 18.14 1.91
C ASN A 98 8.51 18.60 0.78
N LEU A 99 9.43 17.72 0.38
CA LEU A 99 10.37 18.02 -0.72
C LEU A 99 9.63 18.36 -2.02
N ILE A 100 8.51 17.69 -2.28
CA ILE A 100 7.71 17.90 -3.50
C ILE A 100 6.35 18.54 -3.20
N HIS A 101 6.17 19.09 -2.00
CA HIS A 101 4.96 19.82 -1.59
C HIS A 101 3.68 19.00 -1.73
N ARG A 102 3.76 17.70 -1.42
CA ARG A 102 2.64 16.76 -1.61
C ARG A 102 2.10 16.27 -0.28
N HIS A 103 0.76 16.21 -0.21
CA HIS A 103 0.03 15.57 0.87
C HIS A 103 -0.53 14.25 0.34
N ASN A 104 -0.16 13.14 0.98
CA ASN A 104 -0.64 11.82 0.62
C ASN A 104 -1.81 11.43 1.51
N ILE A 105 -2.89 10.97 0.89
CA ILE A 105 -4.07 10.48 1.60
C ILE A 105 -4.14 8.98 1.32
N ASN A 106 -3.66 8.17 2.27
CA ASN A 106 -3.60 6.73 2.14
C ASN A 106 -4.87 6.10 2.72
N ASN A 107 -5.70 5.57 1.85
CA ASN A 107 -6.96 4.92 2.24
C ASN A 107 -6.73 3.42 2.36
N TYR A 108 -6.81 2.90 3.58
CA TYR A 108 -6.52 1.48 3.87
C TYR A 108 -7.79 0.66 3.93
N PHE A 109 -7.76 -0.49 3.27
CA PHE A 109 -8.85 -1.46 3.24
C PHE A 109 -8.37 -2.82 3.70
N LEU A 110 -9.23 -3.55 4.41
CA LEU A 110 -9.01 -4.96 4.71
C LEU A 110 -9.64 -5.78 3.59
N CYS A 111 -8.86 -6.67 2.99
CA CYS A 111 -9.26 -7.43 1.82
C CYS A 111 -8.94 -8.91 2.01
N LYS A 112 -9.86 -9.77 1.57
CA LYS A 112 -9.68 -11.22 1.58
C LYS A 112 -9.46 -11.73 0.17
N VAL A 113 -8.47 -12.59 -0.03
CA VAL A 113 -8.19 -13.19 -1.33
C VAL A 113 -9.38 -14.01 -1.82
N LYS A 114 -9.83 -13.76 -3.04
CA LYS A 114 -10.86 -14.56 -3.74
C LYS A 114 -10.24 -15.54 -4.71
N SER A 115 -9.32 -15.07 -5.52
CA SER A 115 -8.69 -15.89 -6.56
C SER A 115 -7.32 -15.35 -6.94
N PHE A 116 -6.52 -16.23 -7.51
CA PHE A 116 -5.20 -15.91 -8.02
C PHE A 116 -5.24 -15.92 -9.56
N GLY A 117 -4.51 -14.99 -10.17
CA GLY A 117 -4.37 -14.87 -11.61
C GLY A 117 -2.96 -14.43 -11.96
N GLU A 118 -2.78 -13.90 -13.17
CA GLU A 118 -1.49 -13.39 -13.63
C GLU A 118 -1.30 -11.95 -13.20
N LYS A 119 -0.05 -11.61 -12.88
CA LYS A 119 0.33 -10.23 -12.55
C LYS A 119 0.47 -9.41 -13.83
N ASN A 120 0.06 -8.13 -13.77
CA ASN A 120 0.23 -7.16 -14.84
C ASN A 120 1.15 -6.03 -14.39
N LEU A 121 2.39 -6.39 -14.06
CA LEU A 121 3.39 -5.43 -13.61
C LEU A 121 3.96 -4.64 -14.80
N THR A 122 4.26 -3.37 -14.57
CA THR A 122 5.08 -2.60 -15.49
C THR A 122 6.51 -3.15 -15.49
N GLN A 123 7.33 -2.78 -16.47
CA GLN A 123 8.70 -3.27 -16.54
C GLN A 123 9.51 -2.93 -15.29
N ASP A 124 9.36 -1.71 -14.79
CA ASP A 124 10.06 -1.29 -13.57
C ASP A 124 9.57 -2.06 -12.34
N GLU A 125 8.28 -2.33 -12.25
CA GLU A 125 7.69 -3.11 -11.17
C GLU A 125 8.16 -4.57 -11.20
N ILE A 126 8.29 -5.16 -12.39
CA ILE A 126 8.82 -6.53 -12.55
C ILE A 126 10.24 -6.63 -11.98
N GLU A 127 11.05 -5.62 -12.19
CA GLU A 127 12.42 -5.59 -11.71
C GLU A 127 12.52 -5.31 -10.21
N SER A 128 11.55 -4.55 -9.65
CA SER A 128 11.62 -4.02 -8.29
C SER A 128 10.75 -4.77 -7.29
N PHE A 129 9.65 -5.38 -7.71
CA PHE A 129 8.67 -5.96 -6.80
C PHE A 129 8.67 -7.48 -6.82
N HIS A 130 8.65 -8.05 -5.62
CA HIS A 130 8.51 -9.49 -5.41
C HIS A 130 7.37 -9.73 -4.42
N LEU A 131 6.53 -10.75 -4.71
CA LEU A 131 5.50 -11.17 -3.77
C LEU A 131 6.14 -11.70 -2.49
N SER A 132 5.66 -11.22 -1.36
CA SER A 132 6.06 -11.72 -0.05
C SER A 132 4.81 -12.08 0.74
N THR A 133 4.74 -13.33 1.21
CA THR A 133 3.64 -13.83 2.04
C THR A 133 4.15 -14.05 3.45
N LEU A 134 3.57 -13.36 4.43
CA LEU A 134 4.02 -13.41 5.81
C LEU A 134 2.85 -13.72 6.75
N LYS A 135 3.14 -14.45 7.82
CA LYS A 135 2.19 -14.60 8.92
C LYS A 135 2.15 -13.31 9.73
N LEU A 136 1.05 -13.06 10.42
CA LEU A 136 0.90 -11.84 11.22
C LEU A 136 2.05 -11.63 12.20
N THR A 137 2.52 -12.70 12.86
CA THR A 137 3.65 -12.61 13.80
C THR A 137 4.94 -12.15 13.13
N GLU A 138 5.17 -12.58 11.89
CA GLU A 138 6.35 -12.19 11.12
C GLU A 138 6.25 -10.73 10.69
N VAL A 139 5.05 -10.29 10.31
CA VAL A 139 4.79 -8.88 9.98
C VAL A 139 5.08 -7.98 11.17
N MET A 140 4.62 -8.36 12.35
CA MET A 140 4.84 -7.59 13.57
C MET A 140 6.32 -7.44 13.90
N LYS A 141 7.12 -8.47 13.63
CA LYS A 141 8.58 -8.41 13.80
C LYS A 141 9.23 -7.44 12.83
N CYS A 142 8.79 -7.45 11.56
CA CYS A 142 9.30 -6.53 10.54
C CYS A 142 9.03 -5.07 10.89
N LEU A 143 7.85 -4.79 11.44
CA LEU A 143 7.45 -3.42 11.79
C LEU A 143 8.16 -2.86 13.02
N LYS A 144 8.71 -3.73 13.89
CA LYS A 144 9.40 -3.31 15.11
C LYS A 144 10.88 -2.98 14.88
N ASN A 145 11.40 -3.30 13.74
CA ASN A 145 12.82 -3.10 13.43
C ASN A 145 13.05 -1.76 12.70
#